data_1a25967fba0d763e71ca9ef4dda1c18e
#
_entry.id   1a25967fba0d763e71ca9ef4dda1c18e
#
_cell.length_a   1.000
_cell.length_b   1.000
_cell.length_c   1.000
_cell.angle_alpha   90.00
_cell.angle_beta   90.00
_cell.angle_gamma   90.00
#
_symmetry.space_group_name_H-M   'P 1'
#
loop_
_entity.id
_entity.type
_entity.pdbx_description
1 polymer ?
#
loop_
_entity_poly.entity_id
_entity_poly.type
_entity_poly.pdbx_seq_one_letter_code
_entity_poly.pdbx_strand_id
1 'polypeptide(L)'
;DFLKLYQGSVSNILAISGTAFTKKHVSALNRITKKVVLFYDGDDAGSNAAIKAGWTLLQGELDPMVVRPPKGLDPDDWIDKIGKEKIAKEISKPDSFINFNIKFHNGKNLEGVERKEYVINLAKEIKKIQDGIIRNDLIRIISSELKIDEKDFIRTLKTQRILKTRILEKDSIQNEQITFTSKVEKAQLELVKLMLSSNNQIRGYVIKTIPGNLLTVPIFKKIYEIIKDENLPVESSLIIEYFKDKNERDFVTKMLFETVNETSFEEIVFDCLKILKSEPINEQIKKIRIKIREKESNGQD
;
A
#
# COMPACT_ATOMS: atom_id res chain seq x y z
N ASP A 1 -6.79 23.27 13.39
CA ASP A 1 -7.21 22.17 14.29
C ASP A 1 -6.33 22.03 15.53
N PHE A 2 -5.00 21.75 15.35
CA PHE A 2 -4.08 21.50 16.46
C PHE A 2 -4.09 22.64 17.51
N LEU A 3 -3.90 23.89 17.08
CA LEU A 3 -3.83 25.04 17.98
C LEU A 3 -5.14 25.26 18.77
N LYS A 4 -6.29 25.09 18.12
CA LYS A 4 -7.59 25.24 18.80
C LYS A 4 -7.85 24.13 19.81
N LEU A 5 -7.53 22.87 19.45
CA LEU A 5 -7.63 21.76 20.40
C LEU A 5 -6.71 21.95 21.60
N TYR A 6 -5.46 22.40 21.36
CA TYR A 6 -4.52 22.69 22.44
C TYR A 6 -5.02 23.81 23.35
N GLN A 7 -5.56 24.89 22.78
CA GLN A 7 -6.22 25.96 23.53
C GLN A 7 -7.49 25.49 24.25
N GLY A 8 -8.12 24.43 23.78
CA GLY A 8 -9.26 23.75 24.41
C GLY A 8 -8.88 22.77 25.50
N SER A 9 -7.64 22.84 26.04
CA SER A 9 -7.12 21.98 27.10
C SER A 9 -6.90 20.52 26.69
N VAL A 10 -6.83 20.23 25.40
CA VAL A 10 -6.39 18.93 24.87
C VAL A 10 -4.89 19.01 24.64
N SER A 11 -4.08 18.63 25.63
CA SER A 11 -2.61 18.78 25.58
C SER A 11 -1.89 17.60 24.92
N ASN A 12 -2.49 16.40 24.93
CA ASN A 12 -1.93 15.16 24.36
C ASN A 12 -2.33 14.99 22.88
N ILE A 13 -2.02 15.99 22.06
CA ILE A 13 -2.41 16.06 20.66
C ILE A 13 -1.18 16.11 19.74
N LEU A 14 -1.28 15.49 18.59
CA LEU A 14 -0.31 15.53 17.50
C LEU A 14 -1.01 15.84 16.20
N ALA A 15 -0.43 16.71 15.38
CA ALA A 15 -0.89 16.97 14.02
C ALA A 15 0.08 16.35 13.01
N ILE A 16 -0.49 15.76 11.97
CA ILE A 16 0.26 15.26 10.83
C ILE A 16 0.26 16.35 9.77
N SER A 17 1.43 16.95 9.51
CA SER A 17 1.57 18.04 8.56
C SER A 17 1.70 17.51 7.14
N GLY A 18 0.71 17.78 6.29
CA GLY A 18 0.80 17.72 4.83
C GLY A 18 1.01 16.34 4.18
N THR A 19 1.02 15.25 4.96
CA THR A 19 1.27 13.89 4.43
C THR A 19 0.27 12.87 4.96
N ALA A 20 0.06 11.78 4.21
CA ALA A 20 -0.75 10.66 4.68
C ALA A 20 -0.11 10.00 5.92
N PHE A 21 -0.94 9.44 6.81
CA PHE A 21 -0.50 8.67 7.96
C PHE A 21 0.28 7.42 7.52
N THR A 22 1.49 7.23 8.04
CA THR A 22 2.43 6.20 7.60
C THR A 22 2.88 5.27 8.72
N LYS A 23 3.49 4.13 8.36
CA LYS A 23 4.11 3.21 9.32
C LYS A 23 5.22 3.87 10.17
N LYS A 24 5.90 4.91 9.67
CA LYS A 24 6.89 5.67 10.44
C LYS A 24 6.22 6.42 11.61
N HIS A 25 5.04 7.00 11.36
CA HIS A 25 4.25 7.64 12.41
C HIS A 25 3.80 6.62 13.46
N VAL A 26 3.36 5.43 13.05
CA VAL A 26 3.00 4.34 13.97
C VAL A 26 4.20 3.94 14.85
N SER A 27 5.38 3.77 14.27
CA SER A 27 6.59 3.40 15.00
C SER A 27 6.97 4.47 16.04
N ALA A 28 6.78 5.75 15.72
CA ALA A 28 7.02 6.85 16.66
C ALA A 28 5.99 6.85 17.80
N LEU A 29 4.70 6.72 17.47
CA LEU A 29 3.60 6.67 18.43
C LEU A 29 3.73 5.46 19.38
N ASN A 30 4.13 4.31 18.89
CA ASN A 30 4.25 3.08 19.70
C ASN A 30 5.28 3.18 20.83
N ARG A 31 6.19 4.16 20.76
CA ARG A 31 7.17 4.45 21.80
C ARG A 31 6.57 5.25 22.99
N ILE A 32 5.46 5.94 22.76
CA ILE A 32 4.88 6.89 23.72
C ILE A 32 3.48 6.52 24.20
N THR A 33 2.72 5.76 23.40
CA THR A 33 1.35 5.37 23.77
C THR A 33 0.96 4.04 23.14
N LYS A 34 -0.08 3.40 23.71
CA LYS A 34 -0.76 2.24 23.13
C LYS A 34 -2.14 2.57 22.58
N LYS A 35 -2.72 3.72 22.96
CA LYS A 35 -4.04 4.15 22.49
C LYS A 35 -3.91 5.45 21.71
N VAL A 36 -4.53 5.52 20.56
CA VAL A 36 -4.51 6.67 19.66
C VAL A 36 -5.94 7.04 19.27
N VAL A 37 -6.34 8.26 19.57
CA VAL A 37 -7.62 8.81 19.14
C VAL A 37 -7.42 9.53 17.81
N LEU A 38 -8.10 9.05 16.78
CA LEU A 38 -8.13 9.65 15.45
C LEU A 38 -9.23 10.71 15.40
N PHE A 39 -8.87 11.90 14.96
CA PHE A 39 -9.78 13.02 14.86
C PHE A 39 -9.56 13.71 13.50
N TYR A 40 -10.41 13.37 12.53
CA TYR A 40 -10.40 13.86 11.16
C TYR A 40 -11.69 14.63 10.87
N ASP A 41 -11.80 15.24 9.71
CA ASP A 41 -12.97 15.97 9.25
C ASP A 41 -14.24 15.09 9.27
N GLY A 42 -15.40 15.69 9.50
CA GLY A 42 -16.67 14.98 9.58
C GLY A 42 -17.26 14.54 8.23
N ASP A 43 -16.52 14.74 7.12
CA ASP A 43 -16.90 14.33 5.78
C ASP A 43 -16.48 12.88 5.45
N ASP A 44 -16.80 12.42 4.24
CA ASP A 44 -16.46 11.07 3.80
C ASP A 44 -14.97 10.92 3.49
N ALA A 45 -14.28 11.98 3.10
CA ALA A 45 -12.83 11.98 2.87
C ALA A 45 -12.07 11.82 4.18
N GLY A 46 -12.42 12.59 5.22
CA GLY A 46 -11.87 12.47 6.56
C GLY A 46 -12.18 11.11 7.20
N SER A 47 -13.41 10.59 7.01
CA SER A 47 -13.78 9.25 7.48
C SER A 47 -12.94 8.14 6.82
N ASN A 48 -12.71 8.21 5.51
CA ASN A 48 -11.85 7.27 4.79
C ASN A 48 -10.38 7.38 5.23
N ALA A 49 -9.90 8.60 5.51
CA ALA A 49 -8.56 8.81 6.06
C ALA A 49 -8.43 8.18 7.46
N ALA A 50 -9.43 8.36 8.34
CA ALA A 50 -9.49 7.73 9.65
C ALA A 50 -9.47 6.19 9.55
N ILE A 51 -10.20 5.61 8.59
CA ILE A 51 -10.21 4.15 8.37
C ILE A 51 -8.83 3.64 7.95
N LYS A 52 -8.17 4.30 7.00
CA LYS A 52 -6.81 3.93 6.58
C LYS A 52 -5.80 4.03 7.73
N ALA A 53 -5.86 5.12 8.51
CA ALA A 53 -5.02 5.33 9.67
C ALA A 53 -5.28 4.27 10.75
N GLY A 54 -6.52 3.95 11.06
CA GLY A 54 -6.91 2.96 12.05
C GLY A 54 -6.38 1.56 11.73
N TRP A 55 -6.51 1.10 10.48
CA TRP A 55 -5.91 -0.17 10.06
C TRP A 55 -4.37 -0.16 10.17
N THR A 56 -3.74 0.98 9.84
CA THR A 56 -2.28 1.12 9.95
C THR A 56 -1.82 1.07 11.42
N LEU A 57 -2.60 1.66 12.33
CA LEU A 57 -2.35 1.60 13.78
C LEU A 57 -2.49 0.18 14.32
N LEU A 58 -3.57 -0.54 13.98
CA LEU A 58 -3.77 -1.93 14.39
C LEU A 58 -2.65 -2.86 13.89
N GLN A 59 -2.17 -2.64 12.66
CA GLN A 59 -1.03 -3.39 12.12
C GLN A 59 0.28 -3.13 12.88
N GLY A 60 0.39 -1.99 13.55
CA GLY A 60 1.51 -1.63 14.41
C GLY A 60 1.24 -1.84 15.90
N GLU A 61 0.23 -2.64 16.26
CA GLU A 61 -0.10 -3.02 17.65
C GLU A 61 -0.47 -1.82 18.53
N LEU A 62 -1.11 -0.82 17.95
CA LEU A 62 -1.73 0.30 18.64
C LEU A 62 -3.24 0.15 18.60
N ASP A 63 -3.93 0.61 19.64
CA ASP A 63 -5.39 0.60 19.79
C ASP A 63 -5.98 1.91 19.25
N PRO A 64 -6.56 1.92 18.03
CA PRO A 64 -7.17 3.10 17.46
C PRO A 64 -8.59 3.30 17.97
N MET A 65 -8.87 4.52 18.36
CA MET A 65 -10.20 5.03 18.66
C MET A 65 -10.52 6.17 17.70
N VAL A 66 -11.79 6.50 17.50
CA VAL A 66 -12.19 7.54 16.56
C VAL A 66 -13.17 8.51 17.23
N VAL A 67 -12.91 9.80 17.07
CA VAL A 67 -13.88 10.86 17.31
C VAL A 67 -14.24 11.48 15.97
N ARG A 68 -15.51 11.51 15.65
CA ARG A 68 -16.00 12.08 14.39
C ARG A 68 -16.78 13.37 14.65
N PRO A 69 -16.37 14.50 14.07
CA PRO A 69 -17.21 15.69 14.02
C PRO A 69 -18.56 15.40 13.35
N PRO A 70 -19.59 16.18 13.63
CA PRO A 70 -20.84 16.12 12.88
C PRO A 70 -20.59 16.32 11.38
N LYS A 71 -21.46 15.73 10.54
CA LYS A 71 -21.30 15.78 9.09
C LYS A 71 -21.13 17.20 8.57
N GLY A 72 -20.09 17.42 7.77
CA GLY A 72 -19.79 18.70 7.14
C GLY A 72 -19.07 19.71 8.03
N LEU A 73 -18.61 19.30 9.22
CA LEU A 73 -17.76 20.13 10.08
C LEU A 73 -16.36 19.54 10.11
N ASP A 74 -15.38 20.43 10.10
CA ASP A 74 -14.03 20.08 10.51
C ASP A 74 -13.88 20.18 12.04
N PRO A 75 -12.77 19.71 12.63
CA PRO A 75 -12.54 19.82 14.06
C PRO A 75 -12.59 21.26 14.59
N ASP A 76 -12.11 22.20 13.79
CA ASP A 76 -12.02 23.62 14.10
C ASP A 76 -13.40 24.26 14.24
N ASP A 77 -14.25 24.09 13.22
CA ASP A 77 -15.63 24.53 13.19
C ASP A 77 -16.47 23.87 14.32
N TRP A 78 -16.20 22.61 14.61
CA TRP A 78 -16.91 21.93 15.66
C TRP A 78 -16.60 22.50 17.04
N ILE A 79 -15.32 22.80 17.31
CA ILE A 79 -14.89 23.44 18.56
C ILE A 79 -15.57 24.80 18.73
N ASP A 80 -15.64 25.61 17.66
CA ASP A 80 -16.30 26.92 17.70
C ASP A 80 -17.80 26.79 18.00
N LYS A 81 -18.46 25.76 17.50
CA LYS A 81 -19.89 25.54 17.75
C LYS A 81 -20.22 25.05 19.16
N ILE A 82 -19.45 24.12 19.71
CA ILE A 82 -19.80 23.49 20.99
C ILE A 82 -19.05 24.08 22.18
N GLY A 83 -17.97 24.78 21.95
CA GLY A 83 -17.08 25.35 22.95
C GLY A 83 -16.02 24.39 23.49
N LYS A 84 -14.94 24.97 23.98
CA LYS A 84 -13.70 24.27 24.40
C LYS A 84 -13.93 23.23 25.49
N GLU A 85 -14.81 23.49 26.44
CA GLU A 85 -15.10 22.55 27.54
C GLU A 85 -15.85 21.30 27.07
N LYS A 86 -16.74 21.45 26.09
CA LYS A 86 -17.52 20.34 25.58
C LYS A 86 -16.70 19.45 24.66
N ILE A 87 -15.79 20.01 23.85
CA ILE A 87 -14.96 19.20 22.95
C ILE A 87 -14.07 18.23 23.73
N ALA A 88 -13.54 18.63 24.90
CA ALA A 88 -12.75 17.73 25.74
C ALA A 88 -13.57 16.52 26.23
N LYS A 89 -14.87 16.73 26.51
CA LYS A 89 -15.79 15.64 26.87
C LYS A 89 -16.09 14.70 25.71
N GLU A 90 -16.27 15.25 24.52
CA GLU A 90 -16.49 14.43 23.29
C GLU A 90 -15.25 13.58 22.97
N ILE A 91 -14.06 14.17 23.03
CA ILE A 91 -12.79 13.45 22.81
C ILE A 91 -12.54 12.38 23.88
N SER A 92 -13.06 12.56 25.09
CA SER A 92 -12.94 11.54 26.15
C SER A 92 -13.82 10.31 25.97
N LYS A 93 -14.76 10.32 25.00
CA LYS A 93 -15.68 9.24 24.70
C LYS A 93 -15.59 8.78 23.24
N PRO A 94 -14.40 8.39 22.79
CA PRO A 94 -14.22 7.99 21.41
C PRO A 94 -14.93 6.65 21.12
N ASP A 95 -15.43 6.49 19.91
CA ASP A 95 -15.88 5.18 19.40
C ASP A 95 -14.68 4.25 19.18
N SER A 96 -14.87 2.95 19.37
CA SER A 96 -13.88 1.99 18.91
C SER A 96 -13.75 2.05 17.39
N PHE A 97 -12.55 1.91 16.88
CA PHE A 97 -12.27 1.96 15.44
C PHE A 97 -13.13 0.97 14.63
N ILE A 98 -13.28 -0.25 15.14
CA ILE A 98 -14.08 -1.28 14.43
C ILE A 98 -15.55 -0.86 14.36
N ASN A 99 -16.12 -0.35 15.45
CA ASN A 99 -17.49 0.14 15.45
C ASN A 99 -17.69 1.33 14.51
N PHE A 100 -16.71 2.25 14.49
CA PHE A 100 -16.71 3.35 13.54
C PHE A 100 -16.68 2.87 12.09
N ASN A 101 -15.80 1.92 11.76
CA ASN A 101 -15.71 1.34 10.41
C ASN A 101 -17.02 0.68 9.99
N ILE A 102 -17.62 -0.13 10.87
CA ILE A 102 -18.89 -0.80 10.60
C ILE A 102 -20.03 0.22 10.41
N LYS A 103 -20.09 1.26 11.23
CA LYS A 103 -21.11 2.33 11.11
C LYS A 103 -20.93 3.09 9.79
N PHE A 104 -19.71 3.48 9.45
CA PHE A 104 -19.42 4.24 8.24
C PHE A 104 -19.81 3.50 6.96
N HIS A 105 -19.52 2.22 6.88
CA HIS A 105 -19.90 1.38 5.73
C HIS A 105 -21.31 0.82 5.80
N ASN A 106 -22.11 1.23 6.78
CA ASN A 106 -23.43 0.65 7.04
C ASN A 106 -23.42 -0.90 7.13
N GLY A 107 -22.32 -1.45 7.64
CA GLY A 107 -22.01 -2.88 7.55
C GLY A 107 -23.03 -3.82 8.16
N LYS A 108 -23.82 -3.35 9.17
CA LYS A 108 -24.90 -4.15 9.80
C LYS A 108 -26.09 -4.36 8.88
N ASN A 109 -26.33 -3.47 7.92
CA ASN A 109 -27.50 -3.47 7.04
C ASN A 109 -27.15 -3.94 5.62
N LEU A 110 -25.91 -4.31 5.36
CA LEU A 110 -25.51 -4.89 4.08
C LEU A 110 -26.06 -6.33 3.95
N GLU A 111 -26.51 -6.68 2.75
CA GLU A 111 -27.02 -8.01 2.43
C GLU A 111 -26.36 -8.60 1.17
N GLY A 112 -26.50 -9.90 0.99
CA GLY A 112 -26.10 -10.62 -0.22
C GLY A 112 -24.62 -10.40 -0.61
N VAL A 113 -24.41 -9.94 -1.83
CA VAL A 113 -23.07 -9.76 -2.43
C VAL A 113 -22.31 -8.62 -1.74
N GLU A 114 -22.97 -7.49 -1.46
CA GLU A 114 -22.32 -6.34 -0.82
C GLU A 114 -21.82 -6.68 0.58
N ARG A 115 -22.62 -7.40 1.36
CA ARG A 115 -22.20 -7.90 2.67
C ARG A 115 -20.98 -8.81 2.56
N LYS A 116 -21.01 -9.75 1.61
CA LYS A 116 -19.89 -10.66 1.35
C LYS A 116 -18.60 -9.89 1.01
N GLU A 117 -18.69 -8.90 0.13
CA GLU A 117 -17.52 -8.08 -0.27
C GLU A 117 -16.99 -7.27 0.91
N TYR A 118 -17.84 -6.67 1.70
CA TYR A 118 -17.45 -5.95 2.90
C TYR A 118 -16.70 -6.86 3.90
N VAL A 119 -17.26 -8.05 4.19
CA VAL A 119 -16.63 -9.04 5.08
C VAL A 119 -15.27 -9.51 4.54
N ILE A 120 -15.17 -9.73 3.22
CA ILE A 120 -13.90 -10.05 2.57
C ILE A 120 -12.88 -8.92 2.74
N ASN A 121 -13.28 -7.66 2.64
CA ASN A 121 -12.38 -6.53 2.81
C ASN A 121 -11.90 -6.40 4.27
N LEU A 122 -12.77 -6.59 5.26
CA LEU A 122 -12.38 -6.68 6.66
C LEU A 122 -11.39 -7.82 6.91
N ALA A 123 -11.65 -8.99 6.34
CA ALA A 123 -10.77 -10.15 6.45
C ALA A 123 -9.37 -9.88 5.86
N LYS A 124 -9.29 -9.15 4.73
CA LYS A 124 -8.00 -8.74 4.13
C LYS A 124 -7.19 -7.85 5.07
N GLU A 125 -7.82 -6.89 5.74
CA GLU A 125 -7.13 -5.99 6.67
C GLU A 125 -6.67 -6.73 7.94
N ILE A 126 -7.54 -7.55 8.53
CA ILE A 126 -7.20 -8.37 9.71
C ILE A 126 -6.02 -9.31 9.43
N LYS A 127 -5.93 -9.86 8.22
CA LYS A 127 -4.84 -10.74 7.82
C LYS A 127 -3.46 -10.07 7.84
N LYS A 128 -3.40 -8.73 7.70
CA LYS A 128 -2.15 -7.97 7.76
C LYS A 128 -1.62 -7.80 9.18
N ILE A 129 -2.46 -8.02 10.21
CA ILE A 129 -2.08 -7.93 11.62
C ILE A 129 -1.28 -9.17 11.99
N GLN A 130 -0.05 -8.98 12.47
CA GLN A 130 0.87 -10.07 12.77
C GLN A 130 0.52 -10.74 14.12
N ASP A 131 0.16 -9.95 15.13
CA ASP A 131 -0.19 -10.48 16.44
C ASP A 131 -1.47 -11.33 16.40
N GLY A 132 -1.35 -12.56 16.89
CA GLY A 132 -2.44 -13.56 16.86
C GLY A 132 -3.56 -13.26 17.86
N ILE A 133 -3.23 -12.63 18.99
CA ILE A 133 -4.21 -12.31 20.05
C ILE A 133 -5.08 -11.15 19.57
N ILE A 134 -4.46 -10.06 19.12
CA ILE A 134 -5.16 -8.90 18.56
C ILE A 134 -6.05 -9.33 17.40
N ARG A 135 -5.53 -10.18 16.51
CA ARG A 135 -6.29 -10.68 15.38
C ARG A 135 -7.52 -11.50 15.81
N ASN A 136 -7.39 -12.38 16.79
CA ASN A 136 -8.51 -13.20 17.28
C ASN A 136 -9.57 -12.35 17.99
N ASP A 137 -9.16 -11.36 18.77
CA ASP A 137 -10.09 -10.42 19.42
C ASP A 137 -10.87 -9.61 18.39
N LEU A 138 -10.23 -9.12 17.34
CA LEU A 138 -10.90 -8.43 16.24
C LEU A 138 -11.89 -9.32 15.49
N ILE A 139 -11.52 -10.58 15.24
CA ILE A 139 -12.44 -11.58 14.64
C ILE A 139 -13.69 -11.73 15.50
N ARG A 140 -13.53 -11.87 16.81
CA ARG A 140 -14.64 -12.01 17.74
C ARG A 140 -15.54 -10.77 17.75
N ILE A 141 -14.95 -9.58 17.85
CA ILE A 141 -15.68 -8.30 17.84
C ILE A 141 -16.48 -8.14 16.54
N ILE A 142 -15.83 -8.32 15.39
CA ILE A 142 -16.46 -8.15 14.08
C ILE A 142 -17.57 -9.20 13.86
N SER A 143 -17.33 -10.45 14.24
CA SER A 143 -18.30 -11.52 14.10
C SER A 143 -19.54 -11.22 14.93
N SER A 144 -19.37 -10.74 16.17
CA SER A 144 -20.46 -10.32 17.05
C SER A 144 -21.24 -9.14 16.47
N GLU A 145 -20.54 -8.07 16.04
CA GLU A 145 -21.16 -6.84 15.53
C GLU A 145 -21.94 -7.06 14.22
N LEU A 146 -21.41 -7.90 13.34
CA LEU A 146 -22.04 -8.23 12.06
C LEU A 146 -22.96 -9.44 12.12
N LYS A 147 -23.09 -10.11 13.28
CA LYS A 147 -23.87 -11.35 13.44
C LYS A 147 -23.47 -12.42 12.43
N ILE A 148 -22.17 -12.71 12.35
CA ILE A 148 -21.56 -13.74 11.51
C ILE A 148 -20.94 -14.77 12.41
N ASP A 149 -21.05 -16.07 12.08
CA ASP A 149 -20.35 -17.12 12.82
C ASP A 149 -18.81 -16.94 12.69
N GLU A 150 -18.11 -17.00 13.82
CA GLU A 150 -16.63 -16.82 13.83
C GLU A 150 -15.92 -17.83 12.91
N LYS A 151 -16.45 -19.07 12.82
CA LYS A 151 -15.90 -20.11 11.95
C LYS A 151 -16.02 -19.74 10.47
N ASP A 152 -17.14 -19.10 10.08
CA ASP A 152 -17.33 -18.63 8.70
C ASP A 152 -16.45 -17.43 8.39
N PHE A 153 -16.26 -16.53 9.35
CA PHE A 153 -15.29 -15.44 9.20
C PHE A 153 -13.85 -15.98 9.08
N ILE A 154 -13.46 -16.93 9.93
CA ILE A 154 -12.14 -17.59 9.86
C ILE A 154 -11.99 -18.37 8.53
N ARG A 155 -13.05 -19.01 8.04
CA ARG A 155 -13.04 -19.66 6.72
C ARG A 155 -12.79 -18.65 5.61
N THR A 156 -13.40 -17.48 5.68
CA THR A 156 -13.16 -16.38 4.73
C THR A 156 -11.69 -15.92 4.76
N LEU A 157 -11.08 -15.79 5.95
CA LEU A 157 -9.65 -15.50 6.10
C LEU A 157 -8.74 -16.57 5.44
N LYS A 158 -9.10 -17.85 5.56
CA LYS A 158 -8.35 -18.98 4.99
C LYS A 158 -8.58 -19.11 3.48
N THR A 159 -9.81 -18.94 3.02
CA THR A 159 -10.19 -19.05 1.59
C THR A 159 -9.53 -17.96 0.75
N GLN A 160 -9.27 -16.79 1.32
CA GLN A 160 -8.44 -15.76 0.69
C GLN A 160 -7.00 -16.25 0.39
N ARG A 161 -6.54 -17.32 1.03
CA ARG A 161 -5.27 -18.00 0.71
C ARG A 161 -5.42 -18.94 -0.48
N ILE A 162 -6.54 -19.66 -0.54
CA ILE A 162 -6.83 -20.64 -1.60
C ILE A 162 -7.27 -19.94 -2.91
N LEU A 163 -8.06 -18.86 -2.80
CA LEU A 163 -8.42 -18.04 -3.96
C LEU A 163 -7.21 -17.31 -4.55
N LYS A 164 -6.28 -16.81 -3.72
CA LYS A 164 -5.02 -16.27 -4.24
C LYS A 164 -4.18 -17.34 -4.93
N THR A 165 -4.16 -18.58 -4.42
CA THR A 165 -3.46 -19.70 -5.08
C THR A 165 -4.24 -20.20 -6.31
N ARG A 166 -5.56 -20.31 -6.25
CA ARG A 166 -6.41 -20.70 -7.41
C ARG A 166 -6.65 -19.59 -8.43
N ILE A 167 -6.65 -18.33 -7.99
CA ILE A 167 -6.68 -17.16 -8.89
C ILE A 167 -5.31 -17.02 -9.56
N LEU A 168 -4.21 -17.28 -8.85
CA LEU A 168 -2.89 -17.37 -9.47
C LEU A 168 -2.77 -18.56 -10.44
N GLU A 169 -3.61 -19.60 -10.31
CA GLU A 169 -3.69 -20.74 -11.26
C GLU A 169 -4.77 -20.56 -12.35
N LYS A 170 -5.82 -19.74 -12.13
CA LYS A 170 -6.88 -19.51 -13.12
C LYS A 170 -6.84 -18.13 -13.80
N ASP A 171 -6.34 -17.09 -13.12
CA ASP A 171 -6.13 -15.76 -13.72
C ASP A 171 -4.81 -15.67 -14.51
N SER A 172 -4.02 -16.75 -14.57
CA SER A 172 -2.96 -16.91 -15.56
C SER A 172 -3.47 -16.96 -17.02
N ILE A 173 -4.77 -16.85 -17.22
CA ILE A 173 -5.35 -16.84 -18.57
C ILE A 173 -6.06 -15.53 -18.93
N GLN A 174 -6.40 -14.61 -18.01
CA GLN A 174 -7.12 -13.38 -18.40
C GLN A 174 -6.85 -12.06 -17.63
N ASN A 175 -5.95 -11.99 -16.62
CA ASN A 175 -5.50 -10.71 -16.07
C ASN A 175 -4.09 -10.88 -15.48
N GLU A 176 -3.08 -10.81 -16.31
CA GLU A 176 -1.68 -10.65 -15.91
C GLU A 176 -1.49 -9.26 -15.27
N GLN A 177 -1.77 -9.14 -13.97
CA GLN A 177 -1.09 -8.11 -13.20
C GLN A 177 0.39 -8.48 -13.20
N ILE A 178 1.18 -7.73 -13.96
CA ILE A 178 2.63 -7.89 -14.08
C ILE A 178 3.23 -7.77 -12.67
N THR A 179 3.54 -8.91 -12.05
CA THR A 179 4.17 -8.95 -10.72
C THR A 179 5.64 -9.28 -10.89
N PHE A 180 6.50 -8.35 -10.47
CA PHE A 180 7.94 -8.50 -10.54
C PHE A 180 8.45 -9.14 -9.25
N THR A 181 8.91 -10.38 -9.32
CA THR A 181 9.33 -11.17 -8.15
C THR A 181 10.84 -11.30 -8.03
N SER A 182 11.57 -11.36 -9.15
CA SER A 182 13.02 -11.49 -9.16
C SER A 182 13.72 -10.18 -8.83
N LYS A 183 14.95 -10.27 -8.33
CA LYS A 183 15.81 -9.09 -8.08
C LYS A 183 16.07 -8.30 -9.36
N VAL A 184 16.24 -9.01 -10.48
CA VAL A 184 16.48 -8.43 -11.81
C VAL A 184 15.27 -7.65 -12.27
N GLU A 185 14.06 -8.20 -12.17
CA GLU A 185 12.82 -7.50 -12.53
C GLU A 185 12.56 -6.26 -11.67
N LYS A 186 12.83 -6.36 -10.36
CA LYS A 186 12.70 -5.21 -9.44
C LYS A 186 13.69 -4.09 -9.77
N ALA A 187 14.95 -4.44 -10.11
CA ALA A 187 15.92 -3.47 -10.54
C ALA A 187 15.49 -2.79 -11.86
N GLN A 188 14.97 -3.56 -12.83
CA GLN A 188 14.41 -2.98 -14.05
C GLN A 188 13.22 -2.06 -13.78
N LEU A 189 12.34 -2.43 -12.84
CA LEU A 189 11.20 -1.61 -12.44
C LEU A 189 11.63 -0.25 -11.88
N GLU A 190 12.63 -0.22 -10.98
CA GLU A 190 13.15 1.03 -10.43
C GLU A 190 13.76 1.93 -11.53
N LEU A 191 14.48 1.35 -12.48
CA LEU A 191 15.00 2.10 -13.63
C LEU A 191 13.90 2.68 -14.51
N VAL A 192 12.80 1.93 -14.75
CA VAL A 192 11.65 2.41 -15.51
C VAL A 192 10.92 3.54 -14.81
N LYS A 193 10.79 3.49 -13.49
CA LYS A 193 10.24 4.61 -12.71
C LYS A 193 11.06 5.89 -12.90
N LEU A 194 12.39 5.79 -12.87
CA LEU A 194 13.27 6.92 -13.14
C LEU A 194 13.16 7.44 -14.59
N MET A 195 12.98 6.54 -15.57
CA MET A 195 12.74 6.91 -16.97
C MET A 195 11.41 7.66 -17.17
N LEU A 196 10.40 7.35 -16.33
CA LEU A 196 9.09 7.98 -16.37
C LEU A 196 9.01 9.27 -15.50
N SER A 197 10.10 9.65 -14.81
CA SER A 197 10.16 10.89 -14.04
C SER A 197 9.84 12.12 -14.92
N SER A 198 9.18 13.10 -14.36
CA SER A 198 8.97 14.40 -15.00
C SER A 198 10.25 15.23 -15.14
N ASN A 199 11.30 14.87 -14.41
CA ASN A 199 12.61 15.51 -14.46
C ASN A 199 13.42 15.03 -15.66
N ASN A 200 13.59 15.93 -16.66
CA ASN A 200 14.31 15.63 -17.90
C ASN A 200 15.78 15.28 -17.69
N GLN A 201 16.42 15.82 -16.65
CA GLN A 201 17.84 15.50 -16.35
C GLN A 201 17.97 14.05 -15.89
N ILE A 202 17.09 13.60 -14.99
CA ILE A 202 17.07 12.22 -14.50
C ILE A 202 16.79 11.27 -15.65
N ARG A 203 15.74 11.55 -16.44
CA ARG A 203 15.38 10.74 -17.61
C ARG A 203 16.52 10.61 -18.60
N GLY A 204 17.15 11.73 -18.99
CA GLY A 204 18.26 11.76 -19.91
C GLY A 204 19.48 11.00 -19.38
N TYR A 205 19.78 11.11 -18.09
CA TYR A 205 20.86 10.36 -17.46
C TYR A 205 20.62 8.85 -17.52
N VAL A 206 19.42 8.41 -17.16
CA VAL A 206 19.04 6.98 -17.15
C VAL A 206 19.14 6.39 -18.56
N ILE A 207 18.56 7.05 -19.58
CA ILE A 207 18.58 6.59 -20.97
C ILE A 207 20.02 6.49 -21.53
N LYS A 208 20.88 7.45 -21.20
CA LYS A 208 22.29 7.43 -21.62
C LYS A 208 23.12 6.35 -20.92
N THR A 209 22.79 6.06 -19.67
CA THR A 209 23.59 5.17 -18.82
C THR A 209 23.20 3.71 -18.98
N ILE A 210 21.93 3.40 -19.30
CA ILE A 210 21.43 2.04 -19.36
C ILE A 210 21.41 1.52 -20.79
N PRO A 211 22.16 0.44 -21.10
CA PRO A 211 22.01 -0.27 -22.36
C PRO A 211 20.64 -0.98 -22.42
N GLY A 212 19.86 -0.72 -23.47
CA GLY A 212 18.48 -1.29 -23.61
C GLY A 212 18.44 -2.81 -23.64
N ASN A 213 19.54 -3.49 -23.97
CA ASN A 213 19.64 -4.95 -23.94
C ASN A 213 19.62 -5.55 -22.51
N LEU A 214 19.84 -4.73 -21.48
CA LEU A 214 19.73 -5.16 -20.08
C LEU A 214 18.27 -5.23 -19.61
N LEU A 215 17.34 -4.63 -20.34
CA LEU A 215 15.92 -4.71 -20.06
C LEU A 215 15.34 -5.98 -20.71
N THR A 216 14.98 -6.95 -19.89
CA THR A 216 14.48 -8.26 -20.34
C THR A 216 12.96 -8.35 -20.31
N VAL A 217 12.32 -7.53 -19.48
CA VAL A 217 10.85 -7.47 -19.38
C VAL A 217 10.27 -6.71 -20.58
N PRO A 218 9.34 -7.33 -21.37
CA PRO A 218 8.88 -6.74 -22.63
C PRO A 218 8.31 -5.34 -22.51
N ILE A 219 7.48 -5.06 -21.49
CA ILE A 219 6.88 -3.75 -21.28
C ILE A 219 7.95 -2.70 -20.93
N PHE A 220 9.00 -3.07 -20.16
CA PHE A 220 10.08 -2.15 -19.80
C PHE A 220 10.94 -1.79 -21.01
N LYS A 221 11.21 -2.78 -21.86
CA LYS A 221 11.90 -2.55 -23.10
C LYS A 221 11.12 -1.62 -24.02
N LYS A 222 9.80 -1.82 -24.12
CA LYS A 222 8.91 -0.96 -24.92
C LYS A 222 8.89 0.48 -24.40
N ILE A 223 8.82 0.69 -23.07
CA ILE A 223 8.91 2.03 -22.46
C ILE A 223 10.26 2.68 -22.79
N TYR A 224 11.36 1.93 -22.65
CA TYR A 224 12.69 2.44 -22.97
C TYR A 224 12.82 2.89 -24.42
N GLU A 225 12.37 2.10 -25.38
CA GLU A 225 12.43 2.42 -26.82
C GLU A 225 11.58 3.66 -27.15
N ILE A 226 10.38 3.78 -26.54
CA ILE A 226 9.53 4.96 -26.70
C ILE A 226 10.22 6.21 -26.18
N ILE A 227 10.82 6.16 -24.99
CA ILE A 227 11.48 7.35 -24.38
C ILE A 227 12.78 7.70 -25.08
N LYS A 228 13.47 6.72 -25.68
CA LYS A 228 14.71 6.91 -26.42
C LYS A 228 14.49 7.59 -27.77
N ASP A 229 13.29 7.52 -28.34
CA ASP A 229 12.97 8.13 -29.61
C ASP A 229 12.90 9.67 -29.44
N GLU A 230 13.89 10.38 -29.97
CA GLU A 230 14.03 11.84 -29.85
C GLU A 230 12.90 12.64 -30.54
N ASN A 231 12.08 11.97 -31.36
CA ASN A 231 10.92 12.61 -32.01
C ASN A 231 9.63 12.64 -31.16
N LEU A 232 9.68 12.09 -29.94
CA LEU A 232 8.50 12.00 -29.09
C LEU A 232 8.41 13.15 -28.08
N PRO A 233 7.21 13.64 -27.77
CA PRO A 233 7.03 14.75 -26.85
C PRO A 233 7.50 14.40 -25.43
N VAL A 234 8.12 15.37 -24.80
CA VAL A 234 8.80 15.29 -23.49
C VAL A 234 7.83 15.04 -22.31
N GLU A 235 6.51 15.14 -22.53
CA GLU A 235 5.53 14.95 -21.46
C GLU A 235 5.28 13.47 -21.21
N SER A 236 5.62 13.03 -19.99
CA SER A 236 5.46 11.64 -19.54
C SER A 236 4.00 11.11 -19.67
N SER A 237 3.01 11.99 -19.58
CA SER A 237 1.59 11.67 -19.73
C SER A 237 1.21 11.13 -21.11
N LEU A 238 1.89 11.59 -22.17
CA LEU A 238 1.62 11.16 -23.55
C LEU A 238 2.14 9.75 -23.86
N ILE A 239 3.04 9.22 -23.03
CA ILE A 239 3.56 7.86 -23.19
C ILE A 239 2.44 6.81 -23.16
N ILE A 240 1.36 7.05 -22.42
CA ILE A 240 0.22 6.13 -22.29
C ILE A 240 -0.43 5.84 -23.65
N GLU A 241 -0.45 6.80 -24.57
CA GLU A 241 -1.09 6.67 -25.89
C GLU A 241 -0.40 5.65 -26.81
N TYR A 242 0.87 5.34 -26.55
CA TYR A 242 1.63 4.35 -27.31
C TYR A 242 1.32 2.89 -26.93
N PHE A 243 0.52 2.67 -25.90
CA PHE A 243 0.12 1.35 -25.45
C PHE A 243 -1.33 1.05 -25.88
N LYS A 244 -1.51 0.07 -26.76
CA LYS A 244 -2.84 -0.35 -27.25
C LYS A 244 -3.54 -1.28 -26.26
N ASP A 245 -2.78 -2.11 -25.56
CA ASP A 245 -3.29 -3.06 -24.57
C ASP A 245 -3.71 -2.34 -23.29
N LYS A 246 -4.87 -2.72 -22.75
CA LYS A 246 -5.44 -2.11 -21.56
C LYS A 246 -4.56 -2.34 -20.32
N ASN A 247 -4.01 -3.54 -20.15
CA ASN A 247 -3.21 -3.91 -19.00
C ASN A 247 -1.86 -3.16 -19.02
N GLU A 248 -1.26 -3.02 -20.22
CA GLU A 248 -0.05 -2.21 -20.42
C GLU A 248 -0.32 -0.74 -20.07
N ARG A 249 -1.43 -0.17 -20.51
CA ARG A 249 -1.82 1.22 -20.19
C ARG A 249 -2.04 1.43 -18.70
N ASP A 250 -2.79 0.53 -18.06
CA ASP A 250 -3.06 0.60 -16.62
C ASP A 250 -1.74 0.50 -15.82
N PHE A 251 -0.82 -0.35 -16.26
CA PHE A 251 0.50 -0.49 -15.67
C PHE A 251 1.33 0.79 -15.81
N VAL A 252 1.45 1.35 -17.01
CA VAL A 252 2.22 2.59 -17.27
C VAL A 252 1.62 3.77 -16.52
N THR A 253 0.28 3.88 -16.52
CA THR A 253 -0.44 4.90 -15.76
C THR A 253 -0.08 4.82 -14.28
N LYS A 254 -0.12 3.63 -13.68
CA LYS A 254 0.26 3.43 -12.28
C LYS A 254 1.70 3.86 -12.01
N MET A 255 2.63 3.54 -12.90
CA MET A 255 4.04 3.91 -12.76
C MET A 255 4.27 5.43 -12.81
N LEU A 256 3.51 6.17 -13.63
CA LEU A 256 3.59 7.63 -13.70
C LEU A 256 3.18 8.33 -12.40
N PHE A 257 2.32 7.69 -11.59
CA PHE A 257 1.89 8.21 -10.29
C PHE A 257 2.74 7.72 -9.11
N GLU A 258 3.71 6.82 -9.34
CA GLU A 258 4.62 6.40 -8.28
C GLU A 258 5.72 7.46 -8.07
N THR A 259 5.88 7.89 -6.81
CA THR A 259 6.95 8.85 -6.45
C THR A 259 8.31 8.17 -6.47
N VAL A 260 9.25 8.78 -7.15
CA VAL A 260 10.66 8.35 -7.20
C VAL A 260 11.48 9.22 -6.27
N ASN A 261 12.49 8.63 -5.63
CA ASN A 261 13.47 9.40 -4.86
C ASN A 261 14.46 10.06 -5.83
N GLU A 262 14.23 11.33 -6.11
CA GLU A 262 15.02 12.10 -7.08
C GLU A 262 16.37 12.58 -6.53
N THR A 263 16.59 12.54 -5.20
CA THR A 263 17.80 13.07 -4.58
C THR A 263 19.00 12.13 -4.67
N SER A 264 18.79 10.84 -4.89
CA SER A 264 19.85 9.81 -4.98
C SER A 264 19.71 8.93 -6.23
N PHE A 265 19.17 9.48 -7.31
CA PHE A 265 18.89 8.70 -8.53
C PHE A 265 20.13 8.06 -9.15
N GLU A 266 21.29 8.71 -9.07
CA GLU A 266 22.56 8.18 -9.60
C GLU A 266 22.99 6.90 -8.86
N GLU A 267 22.87 6.87 -7.54
CA GLU A 267 23.14 5.70 -6.71
C GLU A 267 22.16 4.56 -7.05
N ILE A 268 20.88 4.88 -7.20
CA ILE A 268 19.85 3.90 -7.58
C ILE A 268 20.18 3.29 -8.95
N VAL A 269 20.55 4.11 -9.93
CA VAL A 269 20.94 3.63 -11.27
C VAL A 269 22.15 2.73 -11.19
N PHE A 270 23.16 3.10 -10.41
CA PHE A 270 24.37 2.30 -10.23
C PHE A 270 24.07 0.94 -9.59
N ASP A 271 23.29 0.92 -8.52
CA ASP A 271 22.93 -0.31 -7.82
C ASP A 271 22.07 -1.23 -8.71
N CYS A 272 21.12 -0.67 -9.45
CA CYS A 272 20.33 -1.42 -10.42
C CYS A 272 21.20 -2.03 -11.51
N LEU A 273 22.13 -1.28 -12.09
CA LEU A 273 23.08 -1.78 -13.10
C LEU A 273 23.95 -2.92 -12.56
N LYS A 274 24.41 -2.80 -11.32
CA LYS A 274 25.17 -3.86 -10.64
C LYS A 274 24.36 -5.14 -10.54
N ILE A 275 23.09 -5.04 -10.12
CA ILE A 275 22.18 -6.19 -10.05
C ILE A 275 21.96 -6.80 -11.44
N LEU A 276 21.65 -5.97 -12.45
CA LEU A 276 21.35 -6.44 -13.80
C LEU A 276 22.53 -7.17 -14.45
N LYS A 277 23.77 -6.79 -14.14
CA LYS A 277 24.98 -7.43 -14.66
C LYS A 277 25.38 -8.66 -13.86
N SER A 278 25.25 -8.64 -12.52
CA SER A 278 25.78 -9.71 -11.67
C SER A 278 24.81 -10.87 -11.45
N GLU A 279 23.50 -10.62 -11.29
CA GLU A 279 22.55 -11.68 -10.95
C GLU A 279 22.41 -12.76 -12.03
N PRO A 280 22.38 -12.47 -13.35
CA PRO A 280 22.34 -13.52 -14.36
C PRO A 280 23.57 -14.44 -14.31
N ILE A 281 24.74 -13.89 -14.01
CA ILE A 281 26.00 -14.66 -13.87
C ILE A 281 25.93 -15.55 -12.62
N ASN A 282 25.46 -15.00 -11.50
CA ASN A 282 25.27 -15.73 -10.25
C ASN A 282 24.31 -16.90 -10.41
N GLU A 283 23.22 -16.72 -11.14
CA GLU A 283 22.27 -17.79 -11.43
C GLU A 283 22.89 -18.89 -12.30
N GLN A 284 23.69 -18.53 -13.30
CA GLN A 284 24.42 -19.51 -14.11
C GLN A 284 25.42 -20.31 -13.27
N ILE A 285 26.21 -19.63 -12.42
CA ILE A 285 27.12 -20.29 -11.48
C ILE A 285 26.37 -21.26 -10.57
N LYS A 286 25.21 -20.86 -10.04
CA LYS A 286 24.38 -21.70 -9.19
C LYS A 286 23.88 -22.95 -9.92
N LYS A 287 23.42 -22.80 -11.16
CA LYS A 287 22.98 -23.92 -12.00
C LYS A 287 24.12 -24.90 -12.32
N ILE A 288 25.32 -24.38 -12.60
CA ILE A 288 26.51 -25.20 -12.85
C ILE A 288 26.91 -25.97 -11.59
N ARG A 289 26.92 -25.33 -10.43
CA ARG A 289 27.24 -25.98 -9.15
C ARG A 289 26.26 -27.11 -8.80
N ILE A 290 24.98 -26.93 -9.10
CA ILE A 290 23.96 -27.99 -8.91
C ILE A 290 24.28 -29.18 -9.84
N LYS A 291 24.52 -28.93 -11.12
CA LYS A 291 24.87 -29.99 -12.08
C LYS A 291 26.15 -30.74 -11.71
N ILE A 292 27.16 -30.07 -11.17
CA ILE A 292 28.40 -30.71 -10.68
C ILE A 292 28.04 -31.66 -9.52
N ARG A 293 27.30 -31.18 -8.51
CA ARG A 293 26.89 -32.03 -7.37
C ARG A 293 26.07 -33.24 -7.78
N GLU A 294 25.16 -33.08 -8.75
CA GLU A 294 24.37 -34.19 -9.28
C GLU A 294 25.26 -35.24 -9.99
N LYS A 295 26.27 -34.81 -10.74
CA LYS A 295 27.23 -35.74 -11.36
C LYS A 295 28.13 -36.43 -10.34
N GLU A 296 28.67 -35.71 -9.37
CA GLU A 296 29.45 -36.27 -8.26
C GLU A 296 28.65 -37.32 -7.45
N SER A 297 27.36 -37.03 -7.20
CA SER A 297 26.47 -37.99 -6.47
C SER A 297 26.12 -39.23 -7.30
N ASN A 298 26.17 -39.13 -8.64
CA ASN A 298 25.89 -40.26 -9.55
C ASN A 298 27.15 -41.03 -9.97
N GLY A 299 28.34 -40.73 -9.39
CA GLY A 299 29.58 -41.46 -9.64
C GLY A 299 30.13 -41.30 -11.07
N GLN A 300 29.80 -40.23 -11.74
CA GLN A 300 30.34 -39.84 -13.05
C GLN A 300 31.36 -38.71 -12.85
N ASP A 301 32.63 -39.02 -12.98
CA ASP A 301 33.71 -38.04 -13.04
C ASP A 301 33.64 -37.15 -14.31
#